data_cc5e4291f2f6f4c89ba429266da7b41a
#
_entry.id   cc5e4291f2f6f4c89ba429266da7b41a
#
_cell.length_a   1.000
_cell.length_b   1.000
_cell.length_c   1.000
_cell.angle_alpha   90.00
_cell.angle_beta   90.00
_cell.angle_gamma   90.00
#
_symmetry.space_group_name_H-M   'P 1'
#
loop_
_entity.id
_entity.type
_entity.pdbx_description
1 polymer ?
#
loop_
_entity_poly.entity_id
_entity_poly.type
_entity_poly.pdbx_seq_one_letter_code
_entity_poly.pdbx_strand_id
1 'polypeptide(L)'
;MGLIKITPERLEQSAKLAQDIKQTLDNMHNDLYNQMEYMASQWTGATSQNFYQMFNEAKPKIFNVNNLLDEISEELKHSAKKFREADQMNYMLAKAKSQNDVEYLQGKAEWKEGDRVGGTLEGAVVEAKNSIGTNGELTMKALSGKVDINIPYSFDAAKDDLFAGNIIGGKIEGSVLENEYKTKVPILTPTGFEMKDIKITQKFGEGNFAYGVDEYTLKSEAEVTTNKYEVEMELFHIPEFVPFIGDKDVVVKGELGLGTVGYDFKLGKETGLYVGDGYGLGGTIKLED
;
A
#
# COMPACT_ATOMS: atom_id res chain seq x y z
N MET A 1 -12.40 -7.53 24.18
CA MET A 1 -12.27 -7.76 22.73
C MET A 1 -11.71 -9.16 22.54
N GLY A 2 -12.42 -10.05 21.83
CA GLY A 2 -11.93 -11.40 21.57
C GLY A 2 -10.82 -11.35 20.50
N LEU A 3 -9.70 -12.01 20.79
CA LEU A 3 -8.59 -12.14 19.85
C LEU A 3 -9.02 -13.12 18.75
N ILE A 4 -9.19 -12.63 17.52
CA ILE A 4 -9.46 -13.51 16.37
C ILE A 4 -8.11 -14.06 15.92
N LYS A 5 -7.82 -15.32 16.23
CA LYS A 5 -6.62 -16.03 15.74
C LYS A 5 -6.96 -16.72 14.42
N ILE A 6 -6.55 -16.12 13.31
CA ILE A 6 -6.57 -16.74 11.98
C ILE A 6 -5.14 -17.13 11.63
N THR A 7 -4.93 -18.37 11.18
CA THR A 7 -3.64 -18.85 10.70
C THR A 7 -3.70 -19.14 9.20
N PRO A 8 -2.57 -19.06 8.47
CA PRO A 8 -2.52 -19.41 7.05
C PRO A 8 -3.12 -20.79 6.75
N GLU A 9 -2.85 -21.78 7.61
CA GLU A 9 -3.34 -23.15 7.47
C GLU A 9 -4.87 -23.22 7.57
N ARG A 10 -5.46 -22.42 8.46
CA ARG A 10 -6.92 -22.33 8.58
C ARG A 10 -7.58 -21.68 7.36
N LEU A 11 -6.94 -20.68 6.78
CA LEU A 11 -7.40 -20.06 5.54
C LEU A 11 -7.34 -21.05 4.37
N GLU A 12 -6.25 -21.81 4.25
CA GLU A 12 -6.12 -22.86 3.22
C GLU A 12 -7.12 -24.01 3.41
N GLN A 13 -7.37 -24.41 4.66
CA GLN A 13 -8.40 -25.41 4.95
C GLN A 13 -9.79 -24.91 4.56
N SER A 14 -10.08 -23.63 4.82
CA SER A 14 -11.34 -23.00 4.41
C SER A 14 -11.45 -22.86 2.90
N ALA A 15 -10.36 -22.53 2.22
CA ALA A 15 -10.30 -22.50 0.75
C ALA A 15 -10.57 -23.87 0.15
N LYS A 16 -9.95 -24.93 0.71
CA LYS A 16 -10.19 -26.30 0.29
C LYS A 16 -11.64 -26.72 0.52
N LEU A 17 -12.21 -26.37 1.68
CA LEU A 17 -13.61 -26.65 1.99
C LEU A 17 -14.55 -25.98 0.96
N ALA A 18 -14.28 -24.74 0.57
CA ALA A 18 -15.06 -24.05 -0.45
C ALA A 18 -15.01 -24.79 -1.81
N GLN A 19 -13.83 -25.32 -2.19
CA GLN A 19 -13.68 -26.12 -3.41
C GLN A 19 -14.42 -27.49 -3.31
N ASP A 20 -14.34 -28.16 -2.18
CA ASP A 20 -15.03 -29.42 -1.94
C ASP A 20 -16.56 -29.25 -1.98
N ILE A 21 -17.06 -28.13 -1.42
CA ILE A 21 -18.48 -27.76 -1.51
C ILE A 21 -18.87 -27.48 -2.95
N LYS A 22 -18.07 -26.71 -3.70
CA LYS A 22 -18.33 -26.44 -5.12
C LYS A 22 -18.42 -27.74 -5.91
N GLN A 23 -17.45 -28.66 -5.74
CA GLN A 23 -17.47 -29.93 -6.45
C GLN A 23 -18.69 -30.78 -6.10
N THR A 24 -19.11 -30.75 -4.85
CA THR A 24 -20.34 -31.41 -4.40
C THR A 24 -21.57 -30.82 -5.07
N LEU A 25 -21.66 -29.49 -5.13
CA LEU A 25 -22.75 -28.78 -5.81
C LEU A 25 -22.75 -29.07 -7.32
N ASP A 26 -21.60 -29.11 -7.98
CA ASP A 26 -21.48 -29.46 -9.39
C ASP A 26 -22.00 -30.89 -9.66
N ASN A 27 -21.63 -31.86 -8.81
CA ASN A 27 -22.14 -33.24 -8.93
C ASN A 27 -23.65 -33.31 -8.73
N MET A 28 -24.16 -32.67 -7.67
CA MET A 28 -25.62 -32.63 -7.41
C MET A 28 -26.36 -31.94 -8.54
N HIS A 29 -25.78 -30.94 -9.15
CA HIS A 29 -26.34 -30.22 -10.27
C HIS A 29 -26.42 -31.11 -11.53
N ASN A 30 -25.34 -31.81 -11.84
CA ASN A 30 -25.30 -32.74 -12.94
C ASN A 30 -26.32 -33.88 -12.75
N ASP A 31 -26.41 -34.45 -11.55
CA ASP A 31 -27.39 -35.48 -11.23
C ASP A 31 -28.84 -34.96 -11.38
N LEU A 32 -29.10 -33.75 -10.89
CA LEU A 32 -30.40 -33.10 -11.04
C LEU A 32 -30.75 -32.88 -12.53
N TYR A 33 -29.76 -32.43 -13.33
CA TYR A 33 -29.97 -32.30 -14.79
C TYR A 33 -30.31 -33.61 -15.45
N ASN A 34 -29.55 -34.66 -15.17
CA ASN A 34 -29.81 -35.99 -15.75
C ASN A 34 -31.22 -36.51 -15.39
N GLN A 35 -31.63 -36.29 -14.12
CA GLN A 35 -32.98 -36.66 -13.69
C GLN A 35 -34.07 -35.82 -14.38
N MET A 36 -33.79 -34.54 -14.58
CA MET A 36 -34.70 -33.62 -15.27
C MET A 36 -34.88 -34.01 -16.75
N GLU A 37 -33.80 -34.36 -17.46
CA GLU A 37 -33.86 -34.83 -18.84
C GLU A 37 -34.63 -36.14 -18.93
N TYR A 38 -34.39 -37.06 -18.00
CA TYR A 38 -35.15 -38.30 -17.94
C TYR A 38 -36.67 -38.05 -17.75
N MET A 39 -37.03 -37.16 -16.79
CA MET A 39 -38.44 -36.80 -16.57
C MET A 39 -39.04 -36.08 -17.78
N ALA A 40 -38.28 -35.25 -18.49
CA ALA A 40 -38.74 -34.55 -19.69
C ALA A 40 -39.17 -35.52 -20.80
N SER A 41 -38.54 -36.69 -20.87
CA SER A 41 -38.89 -37.72 -21.84
C SER A 41 -40.22 -38.42 -21.53
N GLN A 42 -40.69 -38.36 -20.29
CA GLN A 42 -41.86 -39.12 -19.82
C GLN A 42 -43.05 -38.24 -19.40
N TRP A 43 -42.81 -36.98 -19.06
CA TRP A 43 -43.84 -36.07 -18.56
C TRP A 43 -44.17 -34.99 -19.58
N THR A 44 -45.37 -35.04 -20.15
CA THR A 44 -45.85 -34.09 -21.16
C THR A 44 -47.07 -33.32 -20.70
N GLY A 45 -47.23 -32.07 -21.19
CA GLY A 45 -48.38 -31.21 -20.90
C GLY A 45 -47.97 -29.81 -20.44
N ALA A 46 -48.97 -28.94 -20.24
CA ALA A 46 -48.74 -27.53 -19.88
C ALA A 46 -48.02 -27.37 -18.53
N THR A 47 -48.30 -28.24 -17.56
CA THR A 47 -47.64 -28.20 -16.25
C THR A 47 -46.15 -28.57 -16.32
N SER A 48 -45.79 -29.52 -17.18
CA SER A 48 -44.38 -29.88 -17.40
C SER A 48 -43.61 -28.73 -18.05
N GLN A 49 -44.21 -28.05 -19.04
CA GLN A 49 -43.56 -26.89 -19.69
C GLN A 49 -43.28 -25.77 -18.70
N ASN A 50 -44.23 -25.40 -17.85
CA ASN A 50 -44.03 -24.38 -16.80
C ASN A 50 -42.91 -24.78 -15.82
N PHE A 51 -42.89 -26.06 -15.42
CA PHE A 51 -41.85 -26.57 -14.53
C PHE A 51 -40.46 -26.47 -15.15
N TYR A 52 -40.27 -26.86 -16.40
CA TYR A 52 -38.99 -26.75 -17.10
C TYR A 52 -38.59 -25.32 -17.35
N GLN A 53 -39.54 -24.42 -17.61
CA GLN A 53 -39.24 -23.00 -17.70
C GLN A 53 -38.66 -22.47 -16.38
N MET A 54 -39.35 -22.72 -15.25
CA MET A 54 -38.86 -22.30 -13.91
C MET A 54 -37.50 -22.91 -13.58
N PHE A 55 -37.26 -24.17 -13.95
CA PHE A 55 -35.98 -24.82 -13.74
C PHE A 55 -34.87 -24.18 -14.56
N ASN A 56 -35.11 -23.86 -15.83
CA ASN A 56 -34.15 -23.18 -16.68
C ASN A 56 -33.85 -21.73 -16.20
N GLU A 57 -34.82 -21.04 -15.62
CA GLU A 57 -34.63 -19.73 -15.02
C GLU A 57 -33.79 -19.79 -13.72
N ALA A 58 -33.90 -20.89 -12.96
CA ALA A 58 -33.09 -21.10 -11.75
C ALA A 58 -31.63 -21.49 -12.05
N LYS A 59 -31.36 -22.12 -13.17
CA LYS A 59 -30.04 -22.63 -13.58
C LYS A 59 -28.90 -21.62 -13.49
N PRO A 60 -29.01 -20.38 -14.02
CA PRO A 60 -27.91 -19.41 -13.95
C PRO A 60 -27.59 -19.00 -12.53
N LYS A 61 -28.57 -19.05 -11.61
CA LYS A 61 -28.33 -18.66 -10.19
C LYS A 61 -27.42 -19.66 -9.49
N ILE A 62 -27.50 -20.94 -9.81
CA ILE A 62 -26.65 -21.99 -9.23
C ILE A 62 -25.22 -21.87 -9.79
N PHE A 63 -25.06 -21.55 -11.07
CA PHE A 63 -23.75 -21.25 -11.64
C PHE A 63 -23.07 -20.06 -10.97
N ASN A 64 -23.82 -19.02 -10.64
CA ASN A 64 -23.27 -17.87 -9.91
C ASN A 64 -22.75 -18.26 -8.51
N VAL A 65 -23.43 -19.17 -7.80
CA VAL A 65 -22.96 -19.67 -6.50
C VAL A 65 -21.62 -20.42 -6.65
N ASN A 66 -21.48 -21.23 -7.69
CA ASN A 66 -20.23 -21.96 -7.95
C ASN A 66 -19.07 -21.03 -8.27
N ASN A 67 -19.31 -19.97 -9.06
CA ASN A 67 -18.29 -18.94 -9.34
C ASN A 67 -17.88 -18.19 -8.07
N LEU A 68 -18.84 -17.83 -7.21
CA LEU A 68 -18.54 -17.19 -5.93
C LEU A 68 -17.71 -18.10 -5.00
N LEU A 69 -17.95 -19.41 -5.00
CA LEU A 69 -17.14 -20.35 -4.22
C LEU A 69 -15.69 -20.44 -4.74
N ASP A 70 -15.49 -20.36 -6.06
CA ASP A 70 -14.14 -20.27 -6.64
C ASP A 70 -13.46 -18.97 -6.24
N GLU A 71 -14.12 -17.82 -6.35
CA GLU A 71 -13.57 -16.52 -5.93
C GLU A 71 -13.20 -16.54 -4.45
N ILE A 72 -14.09 -17.03 -3.57
CA ILE A 72 -13.81 -17.16 -2.13
C ILE A 72 -12.59 -18.06 -1.90
N SER A 73 -12.48 -19.18 -2.59
CA SER A 73 -11.34 -20.09 -2.45
C SER A 73 -10.03 -19.42 -2.85
N GLU A 74 -10.00 -18.71 -3.97
CA GLU A 74 -8.80 -18.00 -4.44
C GLU A 74 -8.41 -16.84 -3.50
N GLU A 75 -9.37 -16.06 -3.02
CA GLU A 75 -9.12 -14.98 -2.05
C GLU A 75 -8.57 -15.51 -0.72
N LEU A 76 -9.09 -16.65 -0.24
CA LEU A 76 -8.58 -17.29 0.97
C LEU A 76 -7.15 -17.81 0.79
N LYS A 77 -6.81 -18.40 -0.36
CA LYS A 77 -5.44 -18.82 -0.69
C LYS A 77 -4.49 -17.64 -0.78
N HIS A 78 -4.94 -16.57 -1.45
CA HIS A 78 -4.15 -15.34 -1.57
C HIS A 78 -3.86 -14.73 -0.20
N SER A 79 -4.88 -14.65 0.66
CA SER A 79 -4.73 -14.19 2.03
C SER A 79 -3.77 -15.07 2.84
N ALA A 80 -3.88 -16.41 2.74
CA ALA A 80 -2.97 -17.35 3.41
C ALA A 80 -1.52 -17.14 2.97
N LYS A 81 -1.29 -16.92 1.67
CA LYS A 81 0.05 -16.62 1.13
C LYS A 81 0.61 -15.33 1.70
N LYS A 82 -0.19 -14.26 1.75
CA LYS A 82 0.23 -12.98 2.35
C LYS A 82 0.58 -13.12 3.83
N PHE A 83 -0.19 -13.90 4.60
CA PHE A 83 0.12 -14.17 6.00
C PHE A 83 1.44 -14.93 6.17
N ARG A 84 1.73 -15.94 5.32
CA ARG A 84 3.02 -16.65 5.35
C ARG A 84 4.19 -15.76 5.00
N GLU A 85 4.03 -14.91 4.01
CA GLU A 85 5.06 -13.93 3.63
C GLU A 85 5.36 -13.00 4.80
N ALA A 86 4.33 -12.51 5.50
CA ALA A 86 4.48 -11.70 6.70
C ALA A 86 5.12 -12.47 7.87
N ASP A 87 4.75 -13.75 8.07
CA ASP A 87 5.35 -14.60 9.12
C ASP A 87 6.82 -14.94 8.83
N GLN A 88 7.18 -15.22 7.56
CA GLN A 88 8.57 -15.42 7.16
C GLN A 88 9.40 -14.13 7.37
N MET A 89 8.82 -12.98 7.10
CA MET A 89 9.45 -11.70 7.35
C MET A 89 9.68 -11.50 8.85
N ASN A 90 8.66 -11.75 9.69
CA ASN A 90 8.78 -11.68 11.14
C ASN A 90 9.85 -12.66 11.68
N TYR A 91 9.98 -13.85 11.08
CA TYR A 91 11.04 -14.80 11.43
C TYR A 91 12.42 -14.28 11.02
N MET A 92 12.56 -13.69 9.83
CA MET A 92 13.82 -13.07 9.40
C MET A 92 14.20 -11.87 10.27
N LEU A 93 13.24 -11.04 10.62
CA LEU A 93 13.40 -9.93 11.56
C LEU A 93 13.81 -10.40 12.96
N ALA A 94 13.17 -11.46 13.46
CA ALA A 94 13.53 -12.07 14.76
C ALA A 94 14.92 -12.72 14.76
N LYS A 95 15.36 -13.27 13.62
CA LYS A 95 16.70 -13.82 13.43
C LYS A 95 17.76 -12.71 13.30
N ALA A 96 17.43 -11.61 12.67
CA ALA A 96 18.25 -10.40 12.62
C ALA A 96 18.45 -9.77 14.03
N LYS A 97 17.49 -9.98 14.94
CA LYS A 97 17.49 -9.47 16.31
C LYS A 97 18.73 -9.85 17.16
N SER A 98 19.49 -10.88 16.74
CA SER A 98 20.71 -11.27 17.48
C SER A 98 21.90 -10.32 17.29
N GLN A 99 21.81 -9.36 16.37
CA GLN A 99 22.89 -8.39 16.05
C GLN A 99 22.42 -6.94 15.81
N ASN A 100 21.10 -6.60 15.87
CA ASN A 100 20.55 -5.31 15.43
C ASN A 100 19.49 -4.76 16.38
N ASP A 101 19.30 -3.46 16.34
CA ASP A 101 18.23 -2.76 17.06
C ASP A 101 16.87 -3.07 16.42
N VAL A 102 16.01 -3.78 17.13
CA VAL A 102 14.63 -4.05 16.73
C VAL A 102 13.67 -3.46 17.75
N GLU A 103 12.85 -2.55 17.30
CA GLU A 103 11.84 -1.88 18.11
C GLU A 103 10.44 -2.36 17.75
N TYR A 104 9.58 -2.52 18.75
CA TYR A 104 8.20 -3.00 18.58
C TYR A 104 7.19 -1.98 19.05
N LEU A 105 6.07 -1.87 18.32
CA LEU A 105 4.93 -1.01 18.67
C LEU A 105 5.37 0.44 18.92
N GLN A 106 6.11 0.99 17.98
CA GLN A 106 6.43 2.40 18.00
C GLN A 106 5.22 3.20 17.55
N GLY A 107 4.96 4.30 18.23
CA GLY A 107 3.91 5.21 17.84
C GLY A 107 4.08 6.57 18.53
N LYS A 108 3.73 7.60 17.78
CA LYS A 108 3.71 8.99 18.25
C LYS A 108 2.34 9.58 17.94
N ALA A 109 1.78 10.28 18.91
CA ALA A 109 0.54 11.02 18.72
C ALA A 109 0.74 12.44 19.25
N GLU A 110 0.48 13.42 18.40
CA GLU A 110 0.55 14.84 18.73
C GLU A 110 -0.73 15.52 18.26
N TRP A 111 -1.30 16.39 19.10
CA TRP A 111 -2.45 17.20 18.73
C TRP A 111 -1.99 18.61 18.40
N LYS A 112 -2.62 19.19 17.37
CA LYS A 112 -2.36 20.59 16.99
C LYS A 112 -3.02 21.51 18.00
N GLU A 113 -2.28 22.53 18.45
CA GLU A 113 -2.75 23.55 19.42
C GLU A 113 -3.10 24.85 18.72
N GLY A 114 -3.85 25.71 19.41
CA GLY A 114 -4.32 27.02 18.91
C GLY A 114 -5.55 26.88 18.02
N ASP A 115 -5.76 27.85 17.11
CA ASP A 115 -6.93 27.92 16.21
C ASP A 115 -6.88 26.92 15.07
N ARG A 116 -6.67 25.63 15.41
CA ARG A 116 -6.50 24.51 14.49
C ARG A 116 -7.28 23.29 14.96
N VAL A 117 -7.70 22.48 14.00
CA VAL A 117 -8.23 21.13 14.27
C VAL A 117 -7.34 20.11 13.57
N GLY A 118 -6.89 19.11 14.32
CA GLY A 118 -6.09 18.01 13.78
C GLY A 118 -5.01 17.52 14.72
N GLY A 119 -4.11 16.72 14.18
CA GLY A 119 -3.00 16.10 14.88
C GLY A 119 -2.21 15.19 13.97
N THR A 120 -1.10 14.74 14.49
CA THR A 120 -0.23 13.74 13.84
C THR A 120 -0.31 12.44 14.63
N LEU A 121 -0.58 11.34 13.93
CA LEU A 121 -0.48 9.99 14.45
C LEU A 121 0.47 9.22 13.51
N GLU A 122 1.54 8.69 14.06
CA GLU A 122 2.52 7.90 13.31
C GLU A 122 2.89 6.66 14.10
N GLY A 123 3.12 5.54 13.40
CA GLY A 123 3.56 4.33 14.08
C GLY A 123 3.93 3.20 13.15
N ALA A 124 4.66 2.24 13.72
CA ALA A 124 4.98 0.97 13.10
C ALA A 124 4.85 -0.15 14.14
N VAL A 125 4.38 -1.31 13.68
CA VAL A 125 4.31 -2.49 14.57
C VAL A 125 5.70 -3.07 14.81
N VAL A 126 6.56 -3.06 13.79
CA VAL A 126 7.96 -3.48 13.89
C VAL A 126 8.83 -2.54 13.08
N GLU A 127 9.92 -2.10 13.67
CA GLU A 127 10.99 -1.41 12.98
C GLU A 127 12.32 -2.09 13.31
N ALA A 128 13.12 -2.40 12.29
CA ALA A 128 14.44 -2.99 12.42
C ALA A 128 15.46 -2.19 11.61
N LYS A 129 16.56 -1.82 12.23
CA LYS A 129 17.68 -1.12 11.58
C LYS A 129 18.92 -1.98 11.57
N ASN A 130 19.64 -1.97 10.47
CA ASN A 130 20.85 -2.74 10.29
C ASN A 130 21.88 -1.97 9.47
N SER A 131 23.11 -1.90 9.94
CA SER A 131 24.22 -1.34 9.18
C SER A 131 24.74 -2.37 8.18
N ILE A 132 24.87 -1.99 6.91
CA ILE A 132 25.40 -2.84 5.84
C ILE A 132 26.71 -2.24 5.31
N GLY A 133 27.81 -2.96 5.55
CA GLY A 133 29.14 -2.48 5.19
C GLY A 133 29.56 -1.26 6.01
N THR A 134 30.35 -0.38 5.40
CA THR A 134 30.90 0.82 6.08
C THR A 134 30.00 2.04 5.95
N ASN A 135 29.15 2.12 4.93
CA ASN A 135 28.38 3.33 4.60
C ASN A 135 26.90 3.02 4.24
N GLY A 136 26.44 1.81 4.48
CA GLY A 136 25.06 1.42 4.18
C GLY A 136 24.23 1.24 5.43
N GLU A 137 22.96 1.62 5.36
CA GLU A 137 21.93 1.39 6.37
C GLU A 137 20.69 0.78 5.72
N LEU A 138 20.16 -0.28 6.32
CA LEU A 138 18.89 -0.89 5.92
C LEU A 138 17.90 -0.71 7.07
N THR A 139 16.81 -0.05 6.78
CA THR A 139 15.65 0.04 7.68
C THR A 139 14.50 -0.78 7.11
N MET A 140 13.88 -1.60 7.96
CA MET A 140 12.71 -2.40 7.62
C MET A 140 11.59 -2.06 8.58
N LYS A 141 10.41 -1.71 8.04
CA LYS A 141 9.21 -1.44 8.82
C LYS A 141 8.09 -2.36 8.39
N ALA A 142 7.34 -2.88 9.34
CA ALA A 142 6.15 -3.66 9.07
C ALA A 142 4.92 -3.00 9.71
N LEU A 143 3.83 -2.95 8.94
CA LEU A 143 2.56 -2.30 9.30
C LEU A 143 2.81 -0.88 9.83
N SER A 144 3.39 -0.05 8.99
CA SER A 144 3.62 1.37 9.28
C SER A 144 2.48 2.22 8.75
N GLY A 145 2.25 3.35 9.41
CA GLY A 145 1.28 4.33 8.96
C GLY A 145 1.48 5.68 9.61
N LYS A 146 1.05 6.70 8.87
CA LYS A 146 1.05 8.09 9.33
C LYS A 146 -0.24 8.77 8.92
N VAL A 147 -0.83 9.49 9.85
CA VAL A 147 -1.94 10.41 9.61
C VAL A 147 -1.49 11.76 10.11
N ASP A 148 -1.54 12.77 9.27
CA ASP A 148 -1.26 14.16 9.65
C ASP A 148 -2.40 15.04 9.11
N ILE A 149 -3.11 15.70 10.01
CA ILE A 149 -4.22 16.59 9.67
C ILE A 149 -3.99 17.91 10.38
N ASN A 150 -4.08 18.99 9.64
CA ASN A 150 -4.06 20.34 10.17
C ASN A 150 -5.01 21.25 9.40
N ILE A 151 -6.10 21.63 10.04
CA ILE A 151 -7.12 22.49 9.47
C ILE A 151 -7.21 23.75 10.34
N PRO A 152 -6.47 24.83 10.00
CA PRO A 152 -6.59 26.11 10.67
C PRO A 152 -7.97 26.71 10.38
N TYR A 153 -8.64 27.27 11.40
CA TYR A 153 -9.94 27.91 11.27
C TYR A 153 -9.89 29.43 11.50
N SER A 154 -8.71 30.00 11.71
CA SER A 154 -8.48 31.45 11.68
C SER A 154 -7.48 31.82 10.58
N PHE A 155 -7.55 33.06 10.09
CA PHE A 155 -6.63 33.55 9.07
C PHE A 155 -5.19 33.64 9.61
N ASP A 156 -5.01 34.05 10.87
CA ASP A 156 -3.70 34.14 11.49
C ASP A 156 -3.05 32.76 11.63
N ALA A 157 -3.81 31.75 12.11
CA ALA A 157 -3.31 30.38 12.18
C ALA A 157 -2.94 29.80 10.80
N ALA A 158 -3.75 30.03 9.77
CA ALA A 158 -3.44 29.59 8.41
C ALA A 158 -2.18 30.27 7.85
N LYS A 159 -2.01 31.56 8.13
CA LYS A 159 -0.83 32.33 7.73
C LYS A 159 0.42 31.82 8.45
N ASP A 160 0.34 31.60 9.76
CA ASP A 160 1.46 31.10 10.56
C ASP A 160 1.90 29.71 10.07
N ASP A 161 0.94 28.81 9.79
CA ASP A 161 1.25 27.47 9.26
C ASP A 161 1.90 27.55 7.88
N LEU A 162 1.39 28.40 6.99
CA LEU A 162 1.95 28.56 5.65
C LEU A 162 3.41 29.08 5.71
N PHE A 163 3.69 30.07 6.56
CA PHE A 163 5.04 30.61 6.69
C PHE A 163 6.01 29.68 7.45
N ALA A 164 5.48 28.84 8.34
CA ALA A 164 6.27 27.83 9.03
C ALA A 164 6.49 26.55 8.18
N GLY A 165 5.84 26.45 7.00
CA GLY A 165 5.90 25.24 6.19
C GLY A 165 5.12 24.07 6.78
N ASN A 166 4.22 24.30 7.75
CA ASN A 166 3.38 23.27 8.32
C ASN A 166 2.30 22.84 7.32
N ILE A 167 1.87 21.58 7.44
CA ILE A 167 0.76 21.08 6.64
C ILE A 167 -0.51 21.91 6.89
N ILE A 168 -1.18 22.28 5.79
CA ILE A 168 -2.56 22.82 5.78
C ILE A 168 -3.36 21.87 4.90
N GLY A 169 -4.13 20.99 5.52
CA GLY A 169 -4.86 19.92 4.84
C GLY A 169 -4.75 18.59 5.57
N GLY A 170 -4.62 17.52 4.82
CA GLY A 170 -4.50 16.18 5.39
C GLY A 170 -3.63 15.26 4.56
N LYS A 171 -2.93 14.38 5.27
CA LYS A 171 -2.08 13.34 4.70
C LYS A 171 -2.30 12.04 5.44
N ILE A 172 -2.49 10.96 4.70
CA ILE A 172 -2.63 9.60 5.22
C ILE A 172 -1.71 8.71 4.40
N GLU A 173 -0.80 8.05 5.04
CA GLU A 173 0.13 7.09 4.42
C GLU A 173 0.09 5.80 5.20
N GLY A 174 0.26 4.68 4.52
CA GLY A 174 0.39 3.39 5.17
C GLY A 174 1.03 2.35 4.26
N SER A 175 1.81 1.48 4.84
CA SER A 175 2.39 0.34 4.15
C SER A 175 2.35 -0.92 5.01
N VAL A 176 2.14 -2.06 4.36
CA VAL A 176 2.24 -3.36 5.03
C VAL A 176 3.70 -3.70 5.32
N LEU A 177 4.59 -3.36 4.39
CA LEU A 177 6.02 -3.55 4.53
C LEU A 177 6.76 -2.45 3.79
N GLU A 178 7.79 -1.90 4.44
CA GLU A 178 8.69 -0.92 3.86
C GLU A 178 10.14 -1.36 4.12
N ASN A 179 10.93 -1.41 3.07
CA ASN A 179 12.38 -1.64 3.11
C ASN A 179 13.05 -0.39 2.56
N GLU A 180 13.87 0.27 3.35
CA GLU A 180 14.64 1.43 2.96
C GLU A 180 16.14 1.12 3.07
N TYR A 181 16.86 1.30 1.99
CA TYR A 181 18.31 1.16 1.93
C TYR A 181 18.94 2.50 1.60
N LYS A 182 19.77 3.00 2.49
CA LYS A 182 20.57 4.22 2.31
C LYS A 182 22.04 3.88 2.14
N THR A 183 22.72 4.52 1.20
CA THR A 183 24.16 4.41 1.01
C THR A 183 24.71 5.65 0.31
N LYS A 184 26.04 5.76 0.28
CA LYS A 184 26.72 6.81 -0.48
C LYS A 184 27.41 6.22 -1.70
N VAL A 185 27.26 6.88 -2.83
CA VAL A 185 27.89 6.48 -4.10
C VAL A 185 28.73 7.63 -4.66
N PRO A 186 29.86 7.34 -5.31
CA PRO A 186 30.64 8.37 -6.00
C PRO A 186 29.93 8.80 -7.27
N ILE A 187 29.58 10.07 -7.39
CA ILE A 187 28.99 10.67 -8.59
C ILE A 187 29.99 11.68 -9.16
N LEU A 188 30.11 11.69 -10.51
CA LEU A 188 30.91 12.66 -11.21
C LEU A 188 30.18 14.01 -11.24
N THR A 189 30.74 15.00 -10.55
CA THR A 189 30.27 16.38 -10.58
C THR A 189 31.24 17.24 -11.40
N PRO A 190 30.92 18.49 -11.75
CA PRO A 190 31.82 19.40 -12.42
C PRO A 190 33.13 19.66 -11.64
N THR A 191 33.15 19.44 -10.35
CA THR A 191 34.29 19.60 -9.44
C THR A 191 35.09 18.32 -9.20
N GLY A 192 34.59 17.16 -9.71
CA GLY A 192 35.22 15.85 -9.54
C GLY A 192 34.24 14.78 -9.05
N PHE A 193 34.78 13.72 -8.46
CA PHE A 193 33.95 12.69 -7.82
C PHE A 193 33.58 13.11 -6.41
N GLU A 194 32.28 13.20 -6.15
CA GLU A 194 31.72 13.46 -4.81
C GLU A 194 30.88 12.28 -4.34
N MET A 195 30.92 11.99 -3.04
CA MET A 195 30.08 10.95 -2.44
C MET A 195 28.71 11.54 -2.17
N LYS A 196 27.70 11.06 -2.88
CA LYS A 196 26.31 11.51 -2.80
C LYS A 196 25.41 10.44 -2.18
N ASP A 197 24.42 10.89 -1.44
CA ASP A 197 23.45 10.00 -0.80
C ASP A 197 22.49 9.41 -1.85
N ILE A 198 22.33 8.10 -1.79
CA ILE A 198 21.29 7.36 -2.51
C ILE A 198 20.41 6.65 -1.49
N LYS A 199 19.09 6.77 -1.68
CA LYS A 199 18.08 6.05 -0.93
C LYS A 199 17.23 5.23 -1.90
N ILE A 200 17.10 3.95 -1.62
CA ILE A 200 16.25 3.02 -2.35
C ILE A 200 15.18 2.52 -1.39
N THR A 201 13.93 2.74 -1.74
CA THR A 201 12.80 2.31 -0.93
C THR A 201 11.95 1.32 -1.72
N GLN A 202 11.59 0.22 -1.08
CA GLN A 202 10.57 -0.70 -1.56
C GLN A 202 9.42 -0.72 -0.57
N LYS A 203 8.22 -0.47 -1.03
CA LYS A 203 7.01 -0.55 -0.23
C LYS A 203 6.07 -1.60 -0.80
N PHE A 204 5.51 -2.40 0.06
CA PHE A 204 4.54 -3.42 -0.29
C PHE A 204 3.21 -3.14 0.40
N GLY A 205 2.11 -3.16 -0.37
CA GLY A 205 0.78 -2.86 0.12
C GLY A 205 0.69 -1.42 0.64
N GLU A 206 1.08 -0.45 -0.19
CA GLU A 206 1.06 0.97 0.13
C GLU A 206 -0.28 1.59 -0.23
N GLY A 207 -0.75 2.50 0.62
CA GLY A 207 -1.87 3.39 0.35
C GLY A 207 -1.56 4.80 0.83
N ASN A 208 -1.71 5.78 -0.07
CA ASN A 208 -1.41 7.18 0.19
C ASN A 208 -2.58 8.06 -0.22
N PHE A 209 -2.86 9.04 0.61
CA PHE A 209 -3.79 10.12 0.31
C PHE A 209 -3.22 11.40 0.90
N ALA A 210 -3.09 12.45 0.09
CA ALA A 210 -2.72 13.77 0.56
C ALA A 210 -3.48 14.84 -0.22
N TYR A 211 -3.87 15.90 0.50
CA TYR A 211 -4.48 17.08 -0.08
C TYR A 211 -4.15 18.30 0.75
N GLY A 212 -3.65 19.34 0.10
CA GLY A 212 -3.36 20.61 0.75
C GLY A 212 -1.96 21.14 0.45
N VAL A 213 -1.42 21.94 1.35
CA VAL A 213 -0.06 22.48 1.28
C VAL A 213 0.74 21.92 2.44
N ASP A 214 1.94 21.42 2.18
CA ASP A 214 2.85 20.86 3.16
C ASP A 214 4.29 21.16 2.73
N GLU A 215 5.12 21.67 3.64
CA GLU A 215 6.50 22.08 3.36
C GLU A 215 6.64 22.96 2.11
N TYR A 216 5.80 23.98 1.97
CA TYR A 216 5.73 24.89 0.79
C TYR A 216 5.44 24.18 -0.54
N THR A 217 4.83 23.03 -0.50
CA THR A 217 4.45 22.22 -1.67
C THR A 217 2.95 21.99 -1.68
N LEU A 218 2.28 22.36 -2.76
CA LEU A 218 0.90 21.96 -3.02
C LEU A 218 0.89 20.47 -3.38
N LYS A 219 0.14 19.66 -2.63
CA LYS A 219 0.04 18.21 -2.80
C LYS A 219 -1.40 17.81 -3.12
N SER A 220 -1.53 16.89 -4.06
CA SER A 220 -2.77 16.17 -4.34
C SER A 220 -2.41 14.74 -4.72
N GLU A 221 -2.68 13.80 -3.82
CA GLU A 221 -2.29 12.41 -3.95
C GLU A 221 -3.46 11.49 -3.59
N ALA A 222 -3.66 10.48 -4.39
CA ALA A 222 -4.57 9.36 -4.10
C ALA A 222 -4.02 8.14 -4.83
N GLU A 223 -3.35 7.26 -4.10
CA GLU A 223 -2.65 6.10 -4.66
C GLU A 223 -2.85 4.86 -3.79
N VAL A 224 -3.04 3.73 -4.43
CA VAL A 224 -2.92 2.40 -3.83
C VAL A 224 -2.02 1.55 -4.72
N THR A 225 -1.00 0.95 -4.12
CA THR A 225 0.01 0.18 -4.86
C THR A 225 0.32 -1.13 -4.15
N THR A 226 0.39 -2.22 -4.92
CA THR A 226 0.80 -3.51 -4.38
C THR A 226 2.29 -3.55 -4.09
N ASN A 227 3.11 -3.01 -4.99
CA ASN A 227 4.56 -2.95 -4.80
C ASN A 227 5.11 -1.69 -5.47
N LYS A 228 5.76 -0.82 -4.71
CA LYS A 228 6.36 0.44 -5.18
C LYS A 228 7.85 0.43 -4.91
N TYR A 229 8.59 0.85 -5.92
CA TYR A 229 10.03 1.07 -5.85
C TYR A 229 10.30 2.55 -6.03
N GLU A 230 11.06 3.12 -5.14
CA GLU A 230 11.49 4.51 -5.17
C GLU A 230 13.02 4.56 -5.13
N VAL A 231 13.60 5.37 -5.97
CA VAL A 231 15.04 5.67 -5.95
C VAL A 231 15.19 7.17 -5.84
N GLU A 232 15.82 7.60 -4.77
CA GLU A 232 16.06 9.01 -4.46
C GLU A 232 17.57 9.23 -4.43
N MET A 233 18.04 10.30 -5.09
CA MET A 233 19.45 10.60 -5.24
C MET A 233 19.69 12.10 -5.15
N GLU A 234 20.61 12.48 -4.28
CA GLU A 234 21.18 13.83 -4.24
C GLU A 234 22.04 14.07 -5.48
N LEU A 235 21.74 15.13 -6.25
CA LEU A 235 22.50 15.47 -7.44
C LEU A 235 23.62 16.48 -7.18
N PHE A 236 23.26 17.65 -6.64
CA PHE A 236 24.20 18.71 -6.35
C PHE A 236 23.65 19.67 -5.31
N HIS A 237 24.59 20.35 -4.65
CA HIS A 237 24.32 21.42 -3.70
C HIS A 237 24.25 22.77 -4.40
N ILE A 238 23.22 23.58 -4.08
CA ILE A 238 23.08 24.94 -4.59
C ILE A 238 23.89 25.89 -3.68
N PRO A 239 24.82 26.66 -4.22
CA PRO A 239 25.64 27.56 -3.42
C PRO A 239 24.79 28.60 -2.67
N GLU A 240 25.20 28.96 -1.44
CA GLU A 240 24.53 29.90 -0.54
C GLU A 240 24.20 31.26 -1.17
N PHE A 241 25.03 31.74 -2.11
CA PHE A 241 24.84 33.05 -2.75
C PHE A 241 23.64 33.12 -3.69
N VAL A 242 22.97 32.00 -4.01
CA VAL A 242 21.77 31.98 -4.88
C VAL A 242 20.55 32.44 -4.08
N PRO A 243 19.88 33.54 -4.46
CA PRO A 243 18.73 34.04 -3.70
C PRO A 243 17.59 32.98 -3.66
N PHE A 244 16.92 32.87 -2.52
CA PHE A 244 15.74 32.05 -2.22
C PHE A 244 15.94 30.53 -2.18
N ILE A 245 16.93 29.98 -2.89
CA ILE A 245 17.15 28.53 -2.98
C ILE A 245 18.61 28.12 -2.64
N GLY A 246 19.45 29.07 -2.24
CA GLY A 246 20.84 28.81 -1.82
C GLY A 246 20.89 27.95 -0.57
N ASP A 247 22.01 27.24 -0.39
CA ASP A 247 22.27 26.32 0.73
C ASP A 247 21.28 25.14 0.79
N LYS A 248 20.87 24.64 -0.39
CA LYS A 248 19.95 23.50 -0.53
C LYS A 248 20.50 22.45 -1.46
N ASP A 249 20.18 21.20 -1.15
CA ASP A 249 20.50 20.07 -2.01
C ASP A 249 19.36 19.81 -3.00
N VAL A 250 19.74 19.58 -4.25
CA VAL A 250 18.80 19.15 -5.28
C VAL A 250 18.75 17.62 -5.29
N VAL A 251 17.59 17.11 -4.94
CA VAL A 251 17.32 15.67 -4.87
C VAL A 251 16.33 15.29 -5.96
N VAL A 252 16.62 14.21 -6.67
CA VAL A 252 15.73 13.64 -7.69
C VAL A 252 15.23 12.28 -7.21
N LYS A 253 13.95 12.05 -7.37
CA LYS A 253 13.27 10.79 -7.05
C LYS A 253 12.63 10.22 -8.29
N GLY A 254 12.87 8.93 -8.54
CA GLY A 254 12.17 8.13 -9.54
C GLY A 254 11.29 7.10 -8.84
N GLU A 255 10.11 6.84 -9.39
CA GLU A 255 9.10 5.95 -8.80
C GLU A 255 8.58 4.97 -9.84
N LEU A 256 8.50 3.69 -9.45
CA LEU A 256 7.93 2.61 -10.24
C LEU A 256 6.94 1.83 -9.39
N GLY A 257 5.68 1.74 -9.83
CA GLY A 257 4.62 0.99 -9.16
C GLY A 257 4.20 -0.24 -9.97
N LEU A 258 3.91 -1.33 -9.27
CA LEU A 258 3.35 -2.56 -9.81
C LEU A 258 2.04 -2.88 -9.08
N GLY A 259 0.96 -3.12 -9.81
CA GLY A 259 -0.38 -3.26 -9.24
C GLY A 259 -0.82 -1.97 -8.56
N THR A 260 -0.66 -0.85 -9.27
CA THR A 260 -0.94 0.50 -8.76
C THR A 260 -2.15 1.10 -9.45
N VAL A 261 -2.93 1.86 -8.69
CA VAL A 261 -4.00 2.72 -9.21
C VAL A 261 -3.93 4.04 -8.46
N GLY A 262 -3.84 5.14 -9.21
CA GLY A 262 -3.85 6.46 -8.61
C GLY A 262 -2.89 7.45 -9.23
N TYR A 263 -2.70 8.54 -8.52
CA TYR A 263 -1.81 9.64 -8.91
C TYR A 263 -1.19 10.32 -7.69
N ASP A 264 -0.04 10.96 -7.91
CA ASP A 264 0.58 11.91 -7.00
C ASP A 264 1.02 13.15 -7.80
N PHE A 265 0.53 14.30 -7.42
CA PHE A 265 0.89 15.59 -7.99
C PHE A 265 1.42 16.51 -6.90
N LYS A 266 2.58 17.10 -7.17
CA LYS A 266 3.28 18.02 -6.28
C LYS A 266 3.75 19.24 -7.05
N LEU A 267 3.60 20.42 -6.43
CA LEU A 267 4.06 21.68 -7.02
C LEU A 267 4.56 22.64 -5.94
N GLY A 268 5.84 22.95 -5.95
CA GLY A 268 6.48 23.86 -4.98
C GLY A 268 7.93 23.49 -4.68
N LYS A 269 8.30 23.47 -3.39
CA LYS A 269 9.64 23.03 -2.92
C LYS A 269 9.95 21.59 -3.40
N GLU A 270 8.91 20.78 -3.48
CA GLU A 270 8.88 19.49 -4.16
C GLU A 270 7.97 19.61 -5.39
N THR A 271 8.46 19.22 -6.56
CA THR A 271 7.69 19.26 -7.81
C THR A 271 7.81 17.92 -8.50
N GLY A 272 6.68 17.29 -8.75
CA GLY A 272 6.65 15.95 -9.33
C GLY A 272 5.26 15.51 -9.78
N LEU A 273 5.27 14.42 -10.51
CA LEU A 273 4.08 13.72 -10.96
C LEU A 273 4.33 12.21 -10.96
N TYR A 274 3.36 11.48 -10.44
CA TYR A 274 3.25 10.03 -10.57
C TYR A 274 1.84 9.68 -11.04
N VAL A 275 1.75 8.70 -11.93
CA VAL A 275 0.45 8.18 -12.42
C VAL A 275 0.55 6.68 -12.58
N GLY A 276 -0.49 5.97 -12.17
CA GLY A 276 -0.57 4.52 -12.27
C GLY A 276 -1.95 3.99 -12.61
N ASP A 277 -1.98 3.00 -13.50
CA ASP A 277 -3.14 2.16 -13.84
C ASP A 277 -2.62 0.76 -14.21
N GLY A 278 -2.53 -0.12 -13.20
CA GLY A 278 -1.84 -1.41 -13.28
C GLY A 278 -0.32 -1.29 -13.12
N TYR A 279 0.32 -0.42 -13.87
CA TYR A 279 1.72 0.01 -13.72
C TYR A 279 1.77 1.49 -13.46
N GLY A 280 2.68 1.93 -12.59
CA GLY A 280 2.85 3.34 -12.27
C GLY A 280 4.27 3.81 -12.55
N LEU A 281 4.40 5.04 -13.01
CA LEU A 281 5.68 5.71 -13.23
C LEU A 281 5.58 7.14 -12.75
N GLY A 282 6.62 7.60 -12.08
CA GLY A 282 6.69 8.96 -11.59
C GLY A 282 8.11 9.48 -11.44
N GLY A 283 8.18 10.76 -11.25
CA GLY A 283 9.43 11.46 -10.96
C GLY A 283 9.18 12.76 -10.23
N THR A 284 10.09 13.09 -9.32
CA THR A 284 10.00 14.26 -8.47
C THR A 284 11.38 14.91 -8.34
N ILE A 285 11.41 16.22 -8.32
CA ILE A 285 12.58 17.03 -7.96
C ILE A 285 12.24 17.76 -6.68
N LYS A 286 13.14 17.71 -5.70
CA LYS A 286 12.95 18.29 -4.36
C LYS A 286 14.17 19.13 -3.99
N LEU A 287 13.93 20.20 -3.24
CA LEU A 287 14.96 20.99 -2.56
C LEU A 287 14.99 20.60 -1.09
N GLU A 288 16.10 20.07 -0.62
CA GLU A 288 16.33 19.70 0.79
C GLU A 288 17.25 20.72 1.48
N ASP A 289 17.06 20.90 2.80
CA ASP A 289 17.88 21.78 3.66
C ASP A 289 19.07 21.03 4.22
#